data_b79bef32fe253b2d772ebfb5f9ef833b
#
_entry.id   b79bef32fe253b2d772ebfb5f9ef833b
#
_cell.length_a   1.000
_cell.length_b   1.000
_cell.length_c   1.000
_cell.angle_alpha   90.00
_cell.angle_beta   90.00
_cell.angle_gamma   90.00
#
_symmetry.space_group_name_H-M   'P 1'
#
loop_
_entity.id
_entity.type
_entity.pdbx_description
1 polymer ?
#
loop_
_entity_poly.entity_id
_entity_poly.type
_entity_poly.pdbx_seq_one_letter_code
_entity_poly.pdbx_strand_id
1 'polypeptide(L)'
;MQLYRERLWPSVWVFVATALVIPASLLVFLPISPTAGQVTAIVLYAGCVAALIATSPVIEVTGAEVTAGRARLPIGYAGVPEAFEKEQATLERGQRLDARAWLVIRGWISPVVKIPVTDAADPAPYWLVSTRRPAALAAAIVQAKSDAGSTPRSA
;
A
#
# COMPACT_ATOMS: atom_id res chain seq x y z
N MET A 1 -21.51 -2.99 1.63
CA MET A 1 -21.18 -1.99 2.65
C MET A 1 -19.66 -1.88 2.75
N GLN A 2 -19.11 -0.66 2.80
CA GLN A 2 -17.67 -0.44 2.95
C GLN A 2 -17.31 -0.47 4.44
N LEU A 3 -16.41 -1.36 4.85
CA LEU A 3 -16.00 -1.54 6.24
C LEU A 3 -14.69 -0.82 6.57
N TYR A 4 -13.81 -0.71 5.57
CA TYR A 4 -12.52 -0.05 5.72
C TYR A 4 -12.08 0.57 4.40
N ARG A 5 -11.43 1.75 4.48
CA ARG A 5 -10.75 2.38 3.35
C ARG A 5 -9.56 3.19 3.83
N GLU A 6 -8.43 2.98 3.18
CA GLU A 6 -7.21 3.75 3.40
C GLU A 6 -6.49 3.98 2.08
N ARG A 7 -6.06 5.21 1.82
CA ARG A 7 -5.13 5.52 0.75
C ARG A 7 -3.73 5.66 1.33
N LEU A 8 -2.77 4.96 0.74
CA LEU A 8 -1.39 4.92 1.23
C LEU A 8 -0.59 6.15 0.74
N TRP A 9 -1.00 7.34 1.17
CA TRP A 9 -0.31 8.59 0.83
C TRP A 9 1.16 8.54 1.24
N PRO A 10 2.07 9.16 0.46
CA PRO A 10 3.45 9.35 0.88
C PRO A 10 3.51 10.13 2.19
N SER A 11 4.52 9.85 3.02
CA SER A 11 4.77 10.64 4.22
C SER A 11 5.33 12.02 3.82
N VAL A 12 5.16 13.01 4.69
CA VAL A 12 5.71 14.37 4.48
C VAL A 12 7.21 14.32 4.19
N TRP A 13 7.94 13.40 4.83
CA TRP A 13 9.37 13.22 4.62
C TRP A 13 9.74 12.82 3.17
N VAL A 14 8.89 12.04 2.51
CA VAL A 14 9.10 11.68 1.09
C VAL A 14 9.02 12.93 0.21
N PHE A 15 8.08 13.84 0.46
CA PHE A 15 8.00 15.10 -0.27
C PHE A 15 9.20 16.01 0.00
N VAL A 16 9.68 16.07 1.24
CA VAL A 16 10.90 16.81 1.61
C VAL A 16 12.12 16.22 0.91
N ALA A 17 12.27 14.90 0.92
CA ALA A 17 13.36 14.24 0.21
C ALA A 17 13.29 14.47 -1.31
N THR A 18 12.10 14.44 -1.89
CA THR A 18 11.89 14.75 -3.32
C THR A 18 12.27 16.21 -3.64
N ALA A 19 12.09 17.15 -2.70
CA ALA A 19 12.46 18.54 -2.90
C ALA A 19 13.97 18.76 -3.12
N LEU A 20 14.82 17.78 -2.79
CA LEU A 20 16.28 17.82 -3.13
C LEU A 20 16.54 17.85 -4.65
N VAL A 21 15.57 17.47 -5.45
CA VAL A 21 15.61 17.65 -6.92
C VAL A 21 15.75 19.13 -7.29
N ILE A 22 15.24 20.04 -6.49
CA ILE A 22 15.31 21.50 -6.78
C ILE A 22 16.76 21.98 -6.76
N PRO A 23 17.52 21.89 -5.64
CA PRO A 23 18.89 22.33 -5.63
C PRO A 23 19.77 21.51 -6.58
N ALA A 24 19.52 20.22 -6.76
CA ALA A 24 20.25 19.39 -7.71
C ALA A 24 20.10 19.91 -9.15
N SER A 25 18.87 20.21 -9.57
CA SER A 25 18.63 20.77 -10.91
C SER A 25 19.28 22.14 -11.09
N LEU A 26 19.21 23.00 -10.08
CA LEU A 26 19.83 24.33 -10.13
C LEU A 26 21.35 24.21 -10.26
N LEU A 27 22.01 23.35 -9.50
CA LEU A 27 23.45 23.15 -9.57
C LEU A 27 23.93 22.66 -10.95
N VAL A 28 23.15 21.76 -11.58
CA VAL A 28 23.51 21.24 -12.91
C VAL A 28 23.37 22.30 -13.98
N PHE A 29 22.33 23.12 -13.94
CA PHE A 29 22.03 24.09 -15.00
C PHE A 29 22.59 25.50 -14.73
N LEU A 30 23.06 25.80 -13.53
CA LEU A 30 23.60 27.12 -13.17
C LEU A 30 24.67 27.63 -14.14
N PRO A 31 25.66 26.81 -14.60
CA PRO A 31 26.69 27.25 -15.54
C PRO A 31 26.15 27.46 -16.97
N ILE A 32 24.96 26.95 -17.29
CA ILE A 32 24.37 27.02 -18.64
C ILE A 32 23.37 28.18 -18.71
N SER A 33 22.34 28.13 -17.86
CA SER A 33 21.27 29.15 -17.80
C SER A 33 20.49 29.01 -16.48
N PRO A 34 20.45 30.07 -15.67
CA PRO A 34 19.64 30.07 -14.45
C PRO A 34 18.15 29.81 -14.70
N THR A 35 17.60 30.37 -15.79
CA THR A 35 16.21 30.18 -16.17
C THR A 35 15.91 28.73 -16.52
N ALA A 36 16.81 28.08 -17.28
CA ALA A 36 16.66 26.67 -17.60
C ALA A 36 16.69 25.80 -16.32
N GLY A 37 17.56 26.12 -15.37
CA GLY A 37 17.60 25.45 -14.06
C GLY A 37 16.31 25.57 -13.27
N GLN A 38 15.73 26.76 -13.21
CA GLN A 38 14.46 27.00 -12.50
C GLN A 38 13.29 26.23 -13.15
N VAL A 39 13.14 26.32 -14.47
CA VAL A 39 12.09 25.59 -15.18
C VAL A 39 12.22 24.09 -15.00
N THR A 40 13.43 23.55 -15.14
CA THR A 40 13.70 22.12 -14.94
C THR A 40 13.39 21.69 -13.51
N ALA A 41 13.79 22.46 -12.50
CA ALA A 41 13.49 22.17 -11.11
C ALA A 41 11.99 22.09 -10.82
N ILE A 42 11.23 23.07 -11.33
CA ILE A 42 9.78 23.11 -11.15
C ILE A 42 9.11 21.91 -11.83
N VAL A 43 9.46 21.64 -13.09
CA VAL A 43 8.86 20.54 -13.87
C VAL A 43 9.17 19.19 -13.24
N LEU A 44 10.42 18.96 -12.86
CA LEU A 44 10.81 17.69 -12.23
C LEU A 44 10.17 17.50 -10.85
N TYR A 45 10.18 18.52 -10.00
CA TYR A 45 9.55 18.41 -8.69
C TYR A 45 8.04 18.18 -8.80
N ALA A 46 7.34 18.97 -9.61
CA ALA A 46 5.90 18.80 -9.85
C ALA A 46 5.57 17.42 -10.44
N GLY A 47 6.37 16.95 -11.41
CA GLY A 47 6.22 15.63 -12.00
C GLY A 47 6.43 14.51 -10.97
N CYS A 48 7.45 14.59 -10.13
CA CYS A 48 7.68 13.62 -9.05
C CYS A 48 6.53 13.61 -8.03
N VAL A 49 6.05 14.78 -7.61
CA VAL A 49 4.92 14.88 -6.68
C VAL A 49 3.66 14.29 -7.30
N ALA A 50 3.36 14.62 -8.55
CA ALA A 50 2.21 14.07 -9.28
C ALA A 50 2.31 12.54 -9.39
N ALA A 51 3.47 11.99 -9.71
CA ALA A 51 3.70 10.55 -9.79
C ALA A 51 3.52 9.86 -8.42
N LEU A 52 4.05 10.43 -7.34
CA LEU A 52 3.89 9.91 -5.97
C LEU A 52 2.41 9.84 -5.57
N ILE A 53 1.64 10.87 -5.90
CA ILE A 53 0.20 10.93 -5.60
C ILE A 53 -0.56 9.93 -6.47
N ALA A 54 -0.30 9.89 -7.77
CA ALA A 54 -1.00 9.03 -8.73
C ALA A 54 -0.76 7.54 -8.46
N THR A 55 0.45 7.17 -8.01
CA THR A 55 0.83 5.78 -7.70
C THR A 55 0.47 5.33 -6.29
N SER A 56 -0.18 6.18 -5.48
CA SER A 56 -0.59 5.83 -4.11
C SER A 56 -1.78 4.86 -4.14
N PRO A 57 -1.59 3.57 -3.77
CA PRO A 57 -2.66 2.58 -3.81
C PRO A 57 -3.70 2.84 -2.72
N VAL A 58 -4.91 2.36 -2.99
CA VAL A 58 -6.01 2.33 -2.04
C VAL A 58 -6.18 0.91 -1.53
N ILE A 59 -6.38 0.75 -0.23
CA ILE A 59 -6.82 -0.48 0.41
C ILE A 59 -8.28 -0.29 0.78
N GLU A 60 -9.11 -1.24 0.43
CA GLU A 60 -10.53 -1.21 0.73
C GLU A 60 -11.01 -2.60 1.14
N VAL A 61 -11.83 -2.66 2.19
CA VAL A 61 -12.51 -3.88 2.62
C VAL A 61 -14.00 -3.64 2.53
N THR A 62 -14.67 -4.48 1.78
CA THR A 62 -16.13 -4.53 1.68
C THR A 62 -16.63 -5.86 2.22
N GLY A 63 -17.94 -6.02 2.37
CA GLY A 63 -18.52 -7.32 2.74
C GLY A 63 -18.28 -8.44 1.72
N ALA A 64 -17.86 -8.10 0.48
CA ALA A 64 -17.65 -9.06 -0.59
C ALA A 64 -16.16 -9.36 -0.87
N GLU A 65 -15.30 -8.36 -0.76
CA GLU A 65 -13.90 -8.48 -1.18
C GLU A 65 -12.97 -7.54 -0.40
N VAL A 66 -11.68 -7.91 -0.40
CA VAL A 66 -10.56 -7.05 -0.01
C VAL A 66 -9.87 -6.59 -1.28
N THR A 67 -9.73 -5.27 -1.45
CA THR A 67 -8.99 -4.68 -2.57
C THR A 67 -7.70 -4.04 -2.06
N ALA A 68 -6.59 -4.33 -2.71
CA ALA A 68 -5.29 -3.72 -2.40
C ALA A 68 -4.60 -3.29 -3.71
N GLY A 69 -4.67 -2.00 -4.02
CA GLY A 69 -4.21 -1.45 -5.27
C GLY A 69 -5.03 -1.95 -6.46
N ARG A 70 -4.46 -2.83 -7.27
CA ARG A 70 -5.13 -3.43 -8.44
C ARG A 70 -5.69 -4.84 -8.19
N ALA A 71 -5.28 -5.47 -7.11
CA ALA A 71 -5.69 -6.82 -6.79
C ALA A 71 -6.98 -6.83 -5.97
N ARG A 72 -7.78 -7.87 -6.18
CA ARG A 72 -9.05 -8.11 -5.48
C ARG A 72 -9.04 -9.54 -4.97
N LEU A 73 -9.34 -9.71 -3.71
CA LEU A 73 -9.47 -11.00 -3.05
C LEU A 73 -10.90 -11.13 -2.52
N PRO A 74 -11.71 -12.03 -3.05
CA PRO A 74 -13.04 -12.29 -2.48
C PRO A 74 -12.91 -12.68 -1.00
N ILE A 75 -13.79 -12.16 -0.16
CA ILE A 75 -13.68 -12.31 1.30
C ILE A 75 -13.72 -13.78 1.75
N GLY A 76 -14.38 -14.64 0.98
CA GLY A 76 -14.42 -16.09 1.24
C GLY A 76 -13.05 -16.77 1.14
N TYR A 77 -12.14 -16.22 0.35
CA TYR A 77 -10.77 -16.73 0.20
C TYR A 77 -9.74 -16.03 1.09
N ALA A 78 -10.14 -14.99 1.81
CA ALA A 78 -9.29 -14.35 2.80
C ALA A 78 -9.18 -15.26 4.05
N GLY A 79 -7.96 -15.64 4.42
CA GLY A 79 -7.69 -16.32 5.70
C GLY A 79 -7.83 -15.38 6.90
N VAL A 80 -7.36 -15.81 8.07
CA VAL A 80 -7.31 -14.97 9.26
C VAL A 80 -6.18 -13.96 9.10
N PRO A 81 -6.48 -12.66 9.10
CA PRO A 81 -5.44 -11.64 8.92
C PRO A 81 -4.58 -11.50 10.17
N GLU A 82 -3.29 -11.30 9.98
CA GLU A 82 -2.32 -11.08 11.05
C GLU A 82 -1.70 -9.68 10.91
N ALA A 83 -1.77 -8.88 11.97
CA ALA A 83 -1.22 -7.53 12.01
C ALA A 83 0.19 -7.54 12.61
N PHE A 84 1.15 -6.92 11.92
CA PHE A 84 2.53 -6.82 12.35
C PHE A 84 3.00 -5.36 12.39
N GLU A 85 3.73 -5.02 13.46
CA GLU A 85 4.29 -3.70 13.68
C GLU A 85 5.78 -3.77 14.01
N LYS A 86 6.46 -2.64 13.89
CA LYS A 86 7.87 -2.48 14.31
C LYS A 86 8.77 -3.56 13.73
N GLU A 87 9.49 -4.27 14.60
CA GLU A 87 10.47 -5.29 14.25
C GLU A 87 9.82 -6.48 13.53
N GLN A 88 8.65 -6.92 14.00
CA GLN A 88 7.91 -8.03 13.36
C GLN A 88 7.51 -7.69 11.93
N ALA A 89 7.04 -6.46 11.67
CA ALA A 89 6.75 -6.01 10.33
C ALA A 89 7.99 -5.99 9.42
N THR A 90 9.16 -5.70 9.98
CA THR A 90 10.42 -5.74 9.24
C THR A 90 10.81 -7.17 8.88
N LEU A 91 10.63 -8.12 9.80
CA LEU A 91 10.88 -9.55 9.56
C LEU A 91 9.95 -10.11 8.48
N GLU A 92 8.64 -9.77 8.52
CA GLU A 92 7.66 -10.22 7.52
C GLU A 92 7.92 -9.64 6.13
N ARG A 93 8.46 -8.42 6.04
CA ARG A 93 8.85 -7.80 4.76
C ARG A 93 10.20 -8.26 4.23
N GLY A 94 11.00 -8.94 5.03
CA GLY A 94 12.35 -9.37 4.71
C GLY A 94 12.53 -10.87 4.84
N GLN A 95 13.05 -11.31 5.97
CA GLN A 95 13.49 -12.70 6.18
C GLN A 95 12.38 -13.75 6.06
N ARG A 96 11.14 -13.39 6.38
CA ARG A 96 9.99 -14.29 6.34
C ARG A 96 9.13 -14.12 5.09
N LEU A 97 9.58 -13.28 4.15
CA LEU A 97 8.83 -13.01 2.93
C LEU A 97 8.90 -14.20 1.97
N ASP A 98 7.74 -14.73 1.56
CA ASP A 98 7.66 -15.67 0.45
C ASP A 98 7.68 -14.91 -0.88
N ALA A 99 8.53 -15.34 -1.81
CA ALA A 99 8.68 -14.70 -3.11
C ALA A 99 7.41 -14.75 -3.98
N ARG A 100 6.46 -15.63 -3.66
CA ARG A 100 5.16 -15.75 -4.33
C ARG A 100 4.08 -14.87 -3.73
N ALA A 101 4.35 -14.23 -2.59
CA ALA A 101 3.36 -13.39 -1.90
C ALA A 101 2.97 -12.18 -2.76
N TRP A 102 1.70 -11.79 -2.71
CA TRP A 102 1.26 -10.54 -3.32
C TRP A 102 1.60 -9.37 -2.40
N LEU A 103 2.35 -8.40 -2.94
CA LEU A 103 2.91 -7.32 -2.15
C LEU A 103 2.30 -5.96 -2.50
N VAL A 104 1.73 -5.27 -1.52
CA VAL A 104 1.36 -3.86 -1.57
C VAL A 104 2.11 -3.12 -0.47
N ILE A 105 3.42 -3.05 -0.61
CA ILE A 105 4.31 -2.45 0.39
C ILE A 105 4.65 -1.02 -0.01
N ARG A 106 4.66 -0.12 0.99
CA ARG A 106 5.16 1.25 0.87
C ARG A 106 6.24 1.49 1.91
N GLY A 107 7.44 1.87 1.46
CA GLY A 107 8.61 2.05 2.32
C GLY A 107 8.43 3.07 3.45
N TRP A 108 7.52 4.02 3.27
CA TRP A 108 7.17 5.04 4.27
C TRP A 108 6.08 4.64 5.27
N ILE A 109 5.55 3.40 5.16
CA ILE A 109 4.55 2.84 6.08
C ILE A 109 5.13 1.55 6.64
N SER A 110 5.52 1.57 7.92
CA SER A 110 6.16 0.42 8.57
C SER A 110 5.22 -0.74 8.87
N PRO A 111 4.02 -0.54 9.46
CA PRO A 111 3.15 -1.65 9.80
C PRO A 111 2.59 -2.34 8.57
N VAL A 112 2.37 -3.65 8.68
CA VAL A 112 1.80 -4.50 7.62
C VAL A 112 0.74 -5.43 8.17
N VAL A 113 -0.17 -5.85 7.30
CA VAL A 113 -1.12 -6.93 7.56
C VAL A 113 -0.86 -8.04 6.54
N LYS A 114 -0.70 -9.25 7.04
CA LYS A 114 -0.59 -10.47 6.28
C LYS A 114 -1.96 -11.13 6.19
N ILE A 115 -2.43 -11.34 4.98
CA ILE A 115 -3.74 -11.93 4.70
C ILE A 115 -3.50 -13.23 3.96
N PRO A 116 -3.60 -14.40 4.63
CA PRO A 116 -3.47 -15.68 3.95
C PRO A 116 -4.52 -15.84 2.86
N VAL A 117 -4.14 -16.42 1.73
CA VAL A 117 -5.06 -16.78 0.65
C VAL A 117 -5.40 -18.25 0.76
N THR A 118 -6.70 -18.56 0.87
CA THR A 118 -7.19 -19.95 1.02
C THR A 118 -7.67 -20.56 -0.30
N ASP A 119 -7.58 -19.81 -1.41
CA ASP A 119 -7.87 -20.33 -2.75
C ASP A 119 -6.71 -21.18 -3.23
N ALA A 120 -6.95 -22.49 -3.44
CA ALA A 120 -5.95 -23.41 -3.93
C ALA A 120 -5.51 -23.13 -5.39
N ALA A 121 -6.29 -22.36 -6.13
CA ALA A 121 -5.98 -21.97 -7.51
C ALA A 121 -5.10 -20.71 -7.58
N ASP A 122 -5.00 -19.93 -6.50
CA ASP A 122 -4.16 -18.73 -6.44
C ASP A 122 -2.71 -19.13 -6.13
N PRO A 123 -1.73 -18.75 -6.97
CA PRO A 123 -0.33 -19.03 -6.72
C PRO A 123 0.25 -18.27 -5.51
N ALA A 124 -0.40 -17.18 -5.06
CA ALA A 124 0.06 -16.38 -3.94
C ALA A 124 -0.41 -16.99 -2.61
N PRO A 125 0.50 -17.40 -1.71
CA PRO A 125 0.13 -17.99 -0.42
C PRO A 125 -0.52 -16.98 0.53
N TYR A 126 -0.19 -15.70 0.39
CA TYR A 126 -0.75 -14.61 1.17
C TYR A 126 -0.52 -13.25 0.50
N TRP A 127 -1.27 -12.26 0.94
CA TRP A 127 -1.02 -10.86 0.64
C TRP A 127 -0.33 -10.18 1.81
N LEU A 128 0.67 -9.36 1.54
CA LEU A 128 1.34 -8.53 2.55
C LEU A 128 1.11 -7.07 2.19
N VAL A 129 0.35 -6.37 3.02
CA VAL A 129 -0.18 -5.04 2.71
C VAL A 129 0.26 -4.04 3.78
N SER A 130 0.93 -2.95 3.38
CA SER A 130 1.24 -1.85 4.28
C SER A 130 -0.02 -1.09 4.66
N THR A 131 -0.15 -0.72 5.93
CA THR A 131 -1.25 0.09 6.45
C THR A 131 -0.82 0.84 7.70
N ARG A 132 -1.34 2.06 7.91
CA ARG A 132 -1.10 2.82 9.14
C ARG A 132 -1.96 2.36 10.30
N ARG A 133 -2.99 1.55 10.02
CA ARG A 133 -3.95 1.08 11.02
C ARG A 133 -4.11 -0.45 10.92
N PRO A 134 -3.06 -1.23 11.24
CA PRO A 134 -3.06 -2.67 11.01
C PRO A 134 -4.16 -3.41 11.78
N ALA A 135 -4.41 -3.04 13.02
CA ALA A 135 -5.48 -3.63 13.83
C ALA A 135 -6.88 -3.35 13.23
N ALA A 136 -7.11 -2.13 12.73
CA ALA A 136 -8.39 -1.77 12.12
C ALA A 136 -8.63 -2.51 10.80
N LEU A 137 -7.59 -2.65 9.96
CA LEU A 137 -7.68 -3.42 8.72
C LEU A 137 -7.97 -4.90 9.02
N ALA A 138 -7.24 -5.50 9.96
CA ALA A 138 -7.46 -6.89 10.36
C ALA A 138 -8.87 -7.10 10.90
N ALA A 139 -9.35 -6.22 11.79
CA ALA A 139 -10.71 -6.29 12.34
C ALA A 139 -11.78 -6.17 11.24
N ALA A 140 -11.60 -5.27 10.27
CA ALA A 140 -12.54 -5.11 9.15
C ALA A 140 -12.63 -6.37 8.27
N ILE A 141 -11.51 -7.06 8.04
CA ILE A 141 -11.50 -8.32 7.29
C ILE A 141 -12.23 -9.42 8.07
N VAL A 142 -11.98 -9.54 9.38
CA VAL A 142 -12.67 -10.51 10.24
C VAL A 142 -14.16 -10.25 10.27
N GLN A 143 -14.58 -9.00 10.41
CA GLN A 143 -15.98 -8.60 10.37
C GLN A 143 -16.64 -8.94 9.03
N ALA A 144 -16.02 -8.57 7.91
CA ALA A 144 -16.53 -8.89 6.57
C ALA A 144 -16.76 -10.40 6.40
N LYS A 145 -15.84 -11.20 6.95
CA LYS A 145 -15.90 -12.65 6.89
C LYS A 145 -17.02 -13.24 7.72
N SER A 146 -17.26 -12.71 8.93
CA SER A 146 -18.37 -13.12 9.79
C SER A 146 -19.73 -12.75 9.17
N ASP A 147 -19.84 -11.55 8.57
CA ASP A 147 -21.05 -11.10 7.90
C ASP A 147 -21.38 -11.97 6.67
N ALA A 148 -20.36 -12.35 5.90
CA ALA A 148 -20.52 -13.25 4.75
C ALA A 148 -20.94 -14.68 5.16
N GLY A 149 -20.47 -15.16 6.32
CA GLY A 149 -20.85 -16.46 6.87
C GLY A 149 -22.24 -16.50 7.48
N SER A 150 -22.78 -15.35 7.88
CA SER A 150 -24.11 -15.22 8.51
C SER A 150 -25.25 -15.03 7.49
N THR A 151 -24.95 -14.80 6.20
CA THR A 151 -25.97 -14.71 5.16
C THR A 151 -26.43 -16.13 4.81
N PRO A 152 -27.67 -16.55 5.15
CA PRO A 152 -28.14 -17.88 4.78
C PRO A 152 -28.16 -18.00 3.26
N ARG A 153 -27.54 -19.05 2.71
CA ARG A 153 -27.75 -19.45 1.32
C ARG A 153 -29.23 -19.71 1.13
N SER A 154 -29.93 -18.75 0.53
CA SER A 154 -31.28 -19.02 0.01
C SER A 154 -31.15 -20.11 -1.06
N ALA A 155 -31.69 -21.25 -0.72
CA ALA A 155 -31.85 -22.40 -1.62
C ALA A 155 -32.81 -22.06 -2.76
#